data_159af0c6f2fdb334df830711c996bb3f
#
_entry.id   159af0c6f2fdb334df830711c996bb3f
#
_cell.length_a   1.000
_cell.length_b   1.000
_cell.length_c   1.000
_cell.angle_alpha   90.00
_cell.angle_beta   90.00
_cell.angle_gamma   90.00
#
_symmetry.space_group_name_H-M   'P 1'
#
loop_
_entity.id
_entity.type
_entity.pdbx_description
1 polymer ?
#
loop_
_entity_poly.entity_id
_entity_poly.type
_entity_poly.pdbx_seq_one_letter_code
_entity_poly.pdbx_strand_id
1 'polypeptide(L)'
;MKRVVVVGGGFGGLQAVRGLRGADVEVTLVDRQNFHLFQPLAYQVATGALSSAEIAAPLRRVLRRQANARVVLAEVSGFDLQAREVTLDRLPNGDERRTLPYDVLVVAGGSAYSYFGHDDWAEHAPELKTLQGALELRSRILSAFEAAEVETDPARREAWLTFVVVGAGPTGVEMAGQIAELARDTLRSDFSSVDTRTARVLLVEAADRVLGSFPPSLSRRARASLEKLGVTVMLSTTVVGVDDGTIEVQKPGGEHSTIAVQTAVWAAGVTASPLARLLADASGGEVDRAGRILVEPDLTLPGRPEVFAIGDMAAVRSTSGDVLKLPGVAPVAMQEGRHAAKCISTGRTEPFHYLDKGNLATIGRSQAVADIKGLHLWGFAAWATWLAVHIAYLIGFENRLLVLTRWTFSYLTRGRTARVIHR
;
A
#
# COMPACT_ATOMS: atom_id res chain seq x y z
N MET A 1 -28.28 8.55 21.18
CA MET A 1 -27.48 8.39 19.95
C MET A 1 -26.32 7.45 20.27
N LYS A 2 -26.13 6.35 19.51
CA LYS A 2 -25.03 5.40 19.75
C LYS A 2 -23.70 6.04 19.33
N ARG A 3 -22.66 5.82 20.14
CA ARG A 3 -21.29 6.28 19.84
C ARG A 3 -20.56 5.20 19.07
N VAL A 4 -20.20 5.49 17.83
CA VAL A 4 -19.41 4.60 16.98
C VAL A 4 -17.99 5.14 16.89
N VAL A 5 -17.00 4.36 17.34
CA VAL A 5 -15.59 4.68 17.17
C VAL A 5 -15.05 3.86 16.01
N VAL A 6 -14.42 4.54 15.05
CA VAL A 6 -13.75 3.90 13.89
C VAL A 6 -12.26 4.21 14.01
N VAL A 7 -11.44 3.16 14.09
CA VAL A 7 -9.97 3.26 14.19
C VAL A 7 -9.36 3.00 12.82
N GLY A 8 -8.67 3.99 12.27
CA GLY A 8 -8.04 3.93 10.94
C GLY A 8 -8.88 4.60 9.85
N GLY A 9 -8.34 5.66 9.23
CA GLY A 9 -8.92 6.41 8.11
C GLY A 9 -8.51 5.90 6.73
N GLY A 10 -8.04 4.64 6.64
CA GLY A 10 -7.73 3.94 5.40
C GLY A 10 -8.97 3.62 4.57
N PHE A 11 -8.83 2.70 3.60
CA PHE A 11 -9.93 2.35 2.68
C PHE A 11 -11.16 1.80 3.40
N GLY A 12 -10.97 0.89 4.36
CA GLY A 12 -12.08 0.28 5.10
C GLY A 12 -12.77 1.26 6.04
N GLY A 13 -12.01 1.87 6.94
CA GLY A 13 -12.56 2.76 7.96
C GLY A 13 -13.24 4.00 7.38
N LEU A 14 -12.66 4.61 6.33
CA LEU A 14 -13.31 5.73 5.67
C LEU A 14 -14.65 5.35 5.01
N GLN A 15 -14.76 4.13 4.44
CA GLN A 15 -16.03 3.65 3.90
C GLN A 15 -17.03 3.32 5.01
N ALA A 16 -16.58 2.83 6.15
CA ALA A 16 -17.44 2.61 7.33
C ALA A 16 -18.03 3.95 7.82
N VAL A 17 -17.17 4.97 8.02
CA VAL A 17 -17.65 6.32 8.40
C VAL A 17 -18.64 6.88 7.40
N ARG A 18 -18.32 6.82 6.09
CA ARG A 18 -19.21 7.35 5.03
C ARG A 18 -20.52 6.60 4.95
N GLY A 19 -20.51 5.29 5.14
CA GLY A 19 -21.70 4.44 5.12
C GLY A 19 -22.67 4.75 6.28
N LEU A 20 -22.17 5.35 7.38
CA LEU A 20 -22.96 5.79 8.53
C LEU A 20 -23.52 7.22 8.38
N ARG A 21 -23.34 7.87 7.22
CA ARG A 21 -23.91 9.19 6.97
C ARG A 21 -25.43 9.14 7.08
N GLY A 22 -26.00 10.01 7.95
CA GLY A 22 -27.45 10.08 8.17
C GLY A 22 -28.03 9.00 9.06
N ALA A 23 -27.25 8.05 9.56
CA ALA A 23 -27.65 7.11 10.60
C ALA A 23 -27.75 7.85 11.96
N ASP A 24 -28.61 7.34 12.85
CA ASP A 24 -28.80 7.87 14.21
C ASP A 24 -27.64 7.44 15.14
N VAL A 25 -26.43 7.85 14.78
CA VAL A 25 -25.19 7.55 15.51
C VAL A 25 -24.26 8.77 15.50
N GLU A 26 -23.43 8.88 16.53
CA GLU A 26 -22.29 9.80 16.57
C GLU A 26 -21.01 9.02 16.20
N VAL A 27 -20.32 9.42 15.12
CA VAL A 27 -19.13 8.70 14.62
C VAL A 27 -17.89 9.50 14.98
N THR A 28 -16.92 8.84 15.64
CA THR A 28 -15.57 9.37 15.85
C THR A 28 -14.58 8.54 15.06
N LEU A 29 -13.96 9.15 14.04
CA LEU A 29 -12.84 8.55 13.31
C LEU A 29 -11.53 8.92 14.01
N VAL A 30 -10.75 7.91 14.42
CA VAL A 30 -9.42 8.07 14.99
C VAL A 30 -8.38 7.59 13.99
N ASP A 31 -7.38 8.40 13.68
CA ASP A 31 -6.24 7.99 12.87
C ASP A 31 -4.97 8.70 13.35
N ARG A 32 -3.83 8.03 13.24
CA ARG A 32 -2.50 8.59 13.52
C ARG A 32 -2.03 9.59 12.46
N GLN A 33 -2.68 9.59 11.27
CA GLN A 33 -2.46 10.52 10.17
C GLN A 33 -3.70 11.41 9.99
N ASN A 34 -3.51 12.64 9.59
CA ASN A 34 -4.61 13.55 9.32
C ASN A 34 -5.22 13.42 7.92
N PHE A 35 -4.75 12.42 7.14
CA PHE A 35 -5.14 12.24 5.74
C PHE A 35 -5.47 10.78 5.42
N HIS A 36 -6.31 10.60 4.42
CA HIS A 36 -6.48 9.33 3.71
C HIS A 36 -5.47 9.24 2.58
N LEU A 37 -4.67 8.17 2.57
CA LEU A 37 -3.69 7.91 1.53
C LEU A 37 -4.31 7.01 0.44
N PHE A 38 -4.27 7.45 -0.82
CA PHE A 38 -4.58 6.61 -1.96
C PHE A 38 -3.32 5.81 -2.35
N GLN A 39 -3.02 4.82 -1.53
CA GLN A 39 -1.78 4.01 -1.56
C GLN A 39 -1.47 3.36 -2.93
N PRO A 40 -2.45 2.93 -3.78
CA PRO A 40 -2.13 2.38 -5.10
C PRO A 40 -1.31 3.30 -6.02
N LEU A 41 -1.23 4.60 -5.73
CA LEU A 41 -0.40 5.55 -6.48
C LEU A 41 0.88 5.98 -5.74
N ALA A 42 1.23 5.35 -4.61
CA ALA A 42 2.42 5.71 -3.82
C ALA A 42 3.72 5.57 -4.62
N TYR A 43 3.83 4.56 -5.50
CA TYR A 43 5.00 4.37 -6.37
C TYR A 43 5.20 5.56 -7.33
N GLN A 44 4.14 6.27 -7.72
CA GLN A 44 4.24 7.48 -8.54
C GLN A 44 4.78 8.68 -7.75
N VAL A 45 4.52 8.74 -6.45
CA VAL A 45 5.16 9.71 -5.56
C VAL A 45 6.63 9.36 -5.37
N ALA A 46 6.95 8.10 -5.12
CA ALA A 46 8.32 7.62 -4.97
C ALA A 46 9.19 7.83 -6.23
N THR A 47 8.61 7.98 -7.39
CA THR A 47 9.32 8.21 -8.66
C THR A 47 9.12 9.62 -9.23
N GLY A 48 8.55 10.55 -8.44
CA GLY A 48 8.37 11.95 -8.82
C GLY A 48 7.35 12.22 -9.93
N ALA A 49 6.51 11.26 -10.27
CA ALA A 49 5.42 11.43 -11.24
C ALA A 49 4.24 12.20 -10.65
N LEU A 50 3.94 11.99 -9.37
CA LEU A 50 2.92 12.70 -8.60
C LEU A 50 3.51 13.34 -7.34
N SER A 51 2.88 14.39 -6.84
CA SER A 51 3.16 14.95 -5.53
C SER A 51 2.37 14.23 -4.43
N SER A 52 2.83 14.32 -3.19
CA SER A 52 2.14 13.74 -2.04
C SER A 52 0.71 14.25 -1.86
N ALA A 53 0.47 15.53 -2.15
CA ALA A 53 -0.83 16.16 -2.00
C ALA A 53 -1.90 15.61 -2.98
N GLU A 54 -1.48 15.04 -4.11
CA GLU A 54 -2.38 14.50 -5.13
C GLU A 54 -3.00 13.16 -4.72
N ILE A 55 -2.32 12.41 -3.83
CA ILE A 55 -2.78 11.10 -3.35
C ILE A 55 -3.15 11.08 -1.87
N ALA A 56 -2.89 12.15 -1.13
CA ALA A 56 -3.20 12.29 0.31
C ALA A 56 -4.30 13.33 0.52
N ALA A 57 -5.50 12.87 0.90
CA ALA A 57 -6.65 13.74 1.10
C ALA A 57 -6.92 13.96 2.61
N PRO A 58 -6.89 15.20 3.13
CA PRO A 58 -7.15 15.47 4.54
C PRO A 58 -8.51 14.92 5.00
N LEU A 59 -8.52 14.06 6.03
CA LEU A 59 -9.73 13.38 6.53
C LEU A 59 -10.85 14.37 6.90
N ARG A 60 -10.50 15.48 7.57
CA ARG A 60 -11.48 16.53 7.93
C ARG A 60 -12.12 17.17 6.69
N ARG A 61 -11.36 17.36 5.61
CA ARG A 61 -11.90 17.87 4.33
C ARG A 61 -12.83 16.85 3.68
N VAL A 62 -12.44 15.56 3.70
CA VAL A 62 -13.22 14.46 3.13
C VAL A 62 -14.57 14.30 3.82
N LEU A 63 -14.61 14.49 5.15
CA LEU A 63 -15.80 14.31 5.99
C LEU A 63 -16.55 15.60 6.33
N ARG A 64 -16.11 16.78 5.85
CA ARG A 64 -16.65 18.10 6.22
C ARG A 64 -18.16 18.26 6.05
N ARG A 65 -18.78 17.48 5.16
CA ARG A 65 -20.22 17.51 4.87
C ARG A 65 -21.00 16.40 5.58
N GLN A 66 -20.39 15.70 6.52
CA GLN A 66 -21.01 14.63 7.30
C GLN A 66 -21.15 15.11 8.76
N ALA A 67 -22.36 15.61 9.11
CA ALA A 67 -22.61 16.29 10.39
C ALA A 67 -22.43 15.36 11.61
N ASN A 68 -22.72 14.05 11.46
CA ASN A 68 -22.60 13.07 12.53
C ASN A 68 -21.20 12.45 12.66
N ALA A 69 -20.17 12.99 11.97
CA ALA A 69 -18.81 12.45 12.02
C ALA A 69 -17.81 13.51 12.45
N ARG A 70 -16.94 13.16 13.39
CA ARG A 70 -15.75 13.94 13.78
C ARG A 70 -14.47 13.13 13.59
N VAL A 71 -13.34 13.83 13.45
CA VAL A 71 -12.01 13.21 13.28
C VAL A 71 -11.15 13.56 14.49
N VAL A 72 -10.47 12.57 15.04
CA VAL A 72 -9.46 12.73 16.10
C VAL A 72 -8.11 12.24 15.53
N LEU A 73 -7.11 13.12 15.60
CA LEU A 73 -5.72 12.76 15.26
C LEU A 73 -5.07 12.22 16.55
N ALA A 74 -4.85 10.91 16.60
CA ALA A 74 -4.23 10.23 17.74
C ALA A 74 -3.77 8.82 17.30
N GLU A 75 -2.85 8.26 18.05
CA GLU A 75 -2.48 6.84 17.92
C GLU A 75 -3.30 6.00 18.90
N VAL A 76 -3.83 4.88 18.42
CA VAL A 76 -4.52 3.90 19.27
C VAL A 76 -3.49 2.93 19.81
N SER A 77 -3.39 2.82 21.14
CA SER A 77 -2.42 1.98 21.83
C SER A 77 -3.03 0.84 22.64
N GLY A 78 -4.38 0.79 22.77
CA GLY A 78 -5.03 -0.27 23.51
C GLY A 78 -6.55 -0.28 23.37
N PHE A 79 -7.13 -1.40 23.78
CA PHE A 79 -8.58 -1.63 23.79
C PHE A 79 -8.98 -2.23 25.15
N ASP A 80 -9.92 -1.61 25.83
CA ASP A 80 -10.67 -2.22 26.95
C ASP A 80 -12.08 -2.58 26.45
N LEU A 81 -12.27 -3.86 26.13
CA LEU A 81 -13.55 -4.35 25.58
C LEU A 81 -14.61 -4.55 26.66
N GLN A 82 -14.24 -4.59 27.95
CA GLN A 82 -15.21 -4.68 29.05
C GLN A 82 -15.75 -3.29 29.40
N ALA A 83 -14.85 -2.32 29.57
CA ALA A 83 -15.22 -0.92 29.78
C ALA A 83 -15.77 -0.26 28.51
N ARG A 84 -15.58 -0.86 27.33
CA ARG A 84 -15.87 -0.32 26.00
C ARG A 84 -15.16 1.01 25.76
N GLU A 85 -13.84 0.99 25.94
CA GLU A 85 -12.96 2.13 25.77
C GLU A 85 -11.80 1.83 24.84
N VAL A 86 -11.40 2.85 24.05
CA VAL A 86 -10.18 2.84 23.22
C VAL A 86 -9.17 3.78 23.85
N THR A 87 -7.95 3.31 24.05
CA THR A 87 -6.83 4.12 24.55
C THR A 87 -6.17 4.88 23.42
N LEU A 88 -6.03 6.17 23.56
CA LEU A 88 -5.41 7.11 22.62
C LEU A 88 -4.13 7.67 23.22
N ASP A 89 -3.04 7.60 22.44
CA ASP A 89 -1.75 8.22 22.76
C ASP A 89 -1.39 9.26 21.68
N ARG A 90 -0.32 10.02 21.91
CA ARG A 90 0.21 11.03 20.99
C ARG A 90 -0.82 12.03 20.50
N LEU A 91 -1.59 12.59 21.45
CA LEU A 91 -2.54 13.63 21.15
C LEU A 91 -1.83 14.95 20.79
N PRO A 92 -2.35 15.74 19.82
CA PRO A 92 -1.71 16.98 19.39
C PRO A 92 -1.62 18.10 20.43
N ASN A 93 -2.44 18.03 21.49
CA ASN A 93 -2.44 19.00 22.59
C ASN A 93 -1.40 18.69 23.67
N GLY A 94 -0.61 17.61 23.50
CA GLY A 94 0.42 17.20 24.46
C GLY A 94 -0.07 16.29 25.59
N ASP A 95 -1.36 15.93 25.63
CA ASP A 95 -1.86 14.93 26.58
C ASP A 95 -1.17 13.58 26.28
N GLU A 96 -0.63 12.93 27.32
CA GLU A 96 0.08 11.66 27.15
C GLU A 96 -0.87 10.53 26.75
N ARG A 97 -2.05 10.48 27.39
CA ARG A 97 -3.04 9.42 27.19
C ARG A 97 -4.46 9.90 27.43
N ARG A 98 -5.41 9.35 26.65
CA ARG A 98 -6.83 9.60 26.82
C ARG A 98 -7.62 8.35 26.47
N THR A 99 -8.74 8.09 27.16
CA THR A 99 -9.71 7.06 26.75
C THR A 99 -10.86 7.67 25.95
N LEU A 100 -11.38 6.89 25.01
CA LEU A 100 -12.53 7.23 24.18
C LEU A 100 -13.59 6.13 24.31
N PRO A 101 -14.72 6.39 24.97
CA PRO A 101 -15.77 5.38 25.13
C PRO A 101 -16.57 5.17 23.84
N TYR A 102 -17.03 3.94 23.61
CA TYR A 102 -17.85 3.55 22.46
C TYR A 102 -19.03 2.66 22.85
N ASP A 103 -20.05 2.63 22.00
CA ASP A 103 -21.12 1.65 22.01
C ASP A 103 -20.92 0.61 20.88
N VAL A 104 -20.26 1.02 19.78
CA VAL A 104 -19.80 0.15 18.70
C VAL A 104 -18.38 0.58 18.29
N LEU A 105 -17.50 -0.42 18.07
CA LEU A 105 -16.12 -0.21 17.64
C LEU A 105 -15.89 -0.85 16.26
N VAL A 106 -15.24 -0.12 15.35
CA VAL A 106 -14.75 -0.63 14.07
C VAL A 106 -13.26 -0.43 14.00
N VAL A 107 -12.48 -1.51 13.94
CA VAL A 107 -11.02 -1.45 13.85
C VAL A 107 -10.58 -1.75 12.41
N ALA A 108 -9.96 -0.79 11.76
CA ALA A 108 -9.54 -0.81 10.35
C ALA A 108 -8.05 -0.44 10.22
N GLY A 109 -7.19 -1.08 11.02
CA GLY A 109 -5.77 -0.75 11.16
C GLY A 109 -4.91 -1.05 9.92
N GLY A 110 -5.45 -1.81 8.95
CA GLY A 110 -4.74 -2.17 7.72
C GLY A 110 -3.59 -3.16 7.95
N SER A 111 -2.52 -3.01 7.19
CA SER A 111 -1.36 -3.89 7.23
C SER A 111 -0.06 -3.08 7.22
N ALA A 112 1.04 -3.73 7.61
CA ALA A 112 2.41 -3.24 7.54
C ALA A 112 3.24 -4.15 6.62
N TYR A 113 4.44 -3.74 6.26
CA TYR A 113 5.39 -4.64 5.62
C TYR A 113 5.99 -5.60 6.63
N SER A 114 6.39 -6.76 6.14
CA SER A 114 7.15 -7.75 6.86
C SER A 114 8.52 -7.90 6.23
N TYR A 115 9.54 -7.79 7.03
CA TYR A 115 10.92 -8.14 6.64
C TYR A 115 11.26 -9.59 7.02
N PHE A 116 10.23 -10.43 7.28
CA PHE A 116 10.36 -11.85 7.62
C PHE A 116 11.27 -12.13 8.83
N GLY A 117 11.26 -11.23 9.82
CA GLY A 117 12.06 -11.32 11.03
C GLY A 117 13.38 -10.55 11.00
N HIS A 118 13.64 -9.83 9.91
CA HIS A 118 14.84 -9.01 9.69
C HIS A 118 14.46 -7.52 9.67
N ASP A 119 13.93 -7.01 10.79
CA ASP A 119 13.43 -5.62 10.87
C ASP A 119 14.53 -4.56 10.69
N ASP A 120 15.79 -4.94 10.91
CA ASP A 120 17.00 -4.17 10.62
C ASP A 120 17.15 -3.82 9.12
N TRP A 121 16.61 -4.63 8.21
CA TRP A 121 16.64 -4.34 6.77
C TRP A 121 15.84 -3.10 6.38
N ALA A 122 14.91 -2.66 7.22
CA ALA A 122 14.09 -1.49 6.97
C ALA A 122 14.90 -0.20 6.77
N GLU A 123 16.04 -0.08 7.43
CA GLU A 123 16.95 1.06 7.30
C GLU A 123 17.56 1.14 5.88
N HIS A 124 17.90 -0.01 5.29
CA HIS A 124 18.60 -0.10 4.01
C HIS A 124 17.65 -0.30 2.82
N ALA A 125 16.50 -0.94 3.03
CA ALA A 125 15.49 -1.18 2.02
C ALA A 125 14.11 -0.69 2.48
N PRO A 126 13.84 0.64 2.42
CA PRO A 126 12.56 1.21 2.86
C PRO A 126 11.38 0.69 2.04
N GLU A 127 10.23 0.71 2.70
CA GLU A 127 8.95 0.24 2.20
C GLU A 127 8.17 1.33 1.44
N LEU A 128 7.14 0.93 0.67
CA LEU A 128 6.32 1.84 -0.16
C LEU A 128 4.86 1.97 0.32
N LYS A 129 4.52 1.52 1.52
CA LYS A 129 3.12 1.49 1.99
C LYS A 129 2.64 2.79 2.61
N THR A 130 3.59 3.56 3.16
CA THR A 130 3.31 4.85 3.78
C THR A 130 3.68 6.01 2.87
N LEU A 131 3.09 7.19 3.11
CA LEU A 131 3.50 8.40 2.41
C LEU A 131 4.95 8.77 2.73
N GLN A 132 5.37 8.55 3.97
CA GLN A 132 6.74 8.82 4.40
C GLN A 132 7.74 7.92 3.66
N GLY A 133 7.46 6.61 3.58
CA GLY A 133 8.30 5.68 2.81
C GLY A 133 8.38 6.05 1.32
N ALA A 134 7.26 6.46 0.71
CA ALA A 134 7.26 6.93 -0.68
C ALA A 134 8.13 8.19 -0.89
N LEU A 135 8.12 9.14 0.06
CA LEU A 135 8.93 10.35 0.01
C LEU A 135 10.41 10.04 0.25
N GLU A 136 10.71 9.14 1.15
CA GLU A 136 12.07 8.65 1.41
C GLU A 136 12.64 7.95 0.18
N LEU A 137 11.90 7.01 -0.41
CA LEU A 137 12.31 6.35 -1.65
C LEU A 137 12.53 7.35 -2.78
N ARG A 138 11.69 8.38 -2.91
CA ARG A 138 11.91 9.43 -3.88
C ARG A 138 13.26 10.15 -3.67
N SER A 139 13.55 10.50 -2.43
CA SER A 139 14.82 11.15 -2.10
C SER A 139 16.00 10.22 -2.40
N ARG A 140 15.94 8.95 -1.99
CA ARG A 140 17.02 7.97 -2.27
C ARG A 140 17.24 7.75 -3.76
N ILE A 141 16.15 7.52 -4.53
CA ILE A 141 16.23 7.28 -5.97
C ILE A 141 16.86 8.48 -6.71
N LEU A 142 16.40 9.69 -6.41
CA LEU A 142 16.92 10.89 -7.09
C LEU A 142 18.35 11.21 -6.63
N SER A 143 18.65 11.09 -5.34
CA SER A 143 20.01 11.29 -4.81
C SER A 143 21.02 10.29 -5.37
N ALA A 144 20.59 9.08 -5.74
CA ALA A 144 21.48 8.10 -6.37
C ALA A 144 22.02 8.59 -7.71
N PHE A 145 21.20 9.25 -8.54
CA PHE A 145 21.66 9.86 -9.80
C PHE A 145 22.57 11.06 -9.55
N GLU A 146 22.27 11.90 -8.56
CA GLU A 146 23.14 13.03 -8.18
C GLU A 146 24.51 12.55 -7.66
N ALA A 147 24.52 11.47 -6.87
CA ALA A 147 25.76 10.88 -6.40
C ALA A 147 26.57 10.26 -7.54
N ALA A 148 25.91 9.57 -8.48
CA ALA A 148 26.57 9.00 -9.65
C ALA A 148 27.20 10.08 -10.55
N GLU A 149 26.60 11.29 -10.64
CA GLU A 149 27.11 12.41 -11.45
C GLU A 149 28.49 12.86 -10.98
N VAL A 150 28.75 12.85 -9.68
CA VAL A 150 30.01 13.32 -9.08
C VAL A 150 30.97 12.18 -8.70
N GLU A 151 30.52 10.93 -8.72
CA GLU A 151 31.36 9.79 -8.36
C GLU A 151 32.42 9.51 -9.44
N THR A 152 33.66 9.37 -9.02
CA THR A 152 34.79 9.13 -9.91
C THR A 152 35.20 7.67 -10.03
N ASP A 153 34.91 6.87 -8.99
CA ASP A 153 35.15 5.42 -8.99
C ASP A 153 34.06 4.71 -9.82
N PRO A 154 34.44 3.99 -10.91
CA PRO A 154 33.46 3.32 -11.75
C PRO A 154 32.62 2.26 -11.04
N ALA A 155 33.19 1.51 -10.08
CA ALA A 155 32.47 0.48 -9.36
C ALA A 155 31.43 1.10 -8.39
N ARG A 156 31.81 2.15 -7.69
CA ARG A 156 30.89 2.92 -6.83
C ARG A 156 29.81 3.62 -7.63
N ARG A 157 30.17 4.19 -8.81
CA ARG A 157 29.19 4.78 -9.74
C ARG A 157 28.17 3.74 -10.22
N GLU A 158 28.61 2.51 -10.55
CA GLU A 158 27.70 1.42 -10.91
C GLU A 158 26.77 1.06 -9.74
N ALA A 159 27.27 1.03 -8.51
CA ALA A 159 26.45 0.76 -7.32
C ALA A 159 25.37 1.85 -7.12
N TRP A 160 25.70 3.15 -7.35
CA TRP A 160 24.72 4.24 -7.33
C TRP A 160 23.65 4.11 -8.42
N LEU A 161 24.02 3.61 -9.61
CA LEU A 161 23.09 3.40 -10.73
C LEU A 161 22.40 2.03 -10.71
N THR A 162 22.61 1.23 -9.66
CA THR A 162 21.93 -0.04 -9.46
C THR A 162 20.78 0.14 -8.47
N PHE A 163 19.57 -0.28 -8.89
CA PHE A 163 18.35 -0.24 -8.10
C PHE A 163 17.82 -1.65 -7.95
N VAL A 164 17.56 -2.09 -6.73
CA VAL A 164 16.99 -3.41 -6.44
C VAL A 164 15.59 -3.24 -5.88
N VAL A 165 14.61 -3.89 -6.50
CA VAL A 165 13.24 -3.98 -6.01
C VAL A 165 12.98 -5.42 -5.58
N VAL A 166 12.67 -5.61 -4.31
CA VAL A 166 12.43 -6.93 -3.70
C VAL A 166 10.93 -7.23 -3.66
N GLY A 167 10.54 -8.32 -4.31
CA GLY A 167 9.14 -8.74 -4.46
C GLY A 167 8.53 -8.30 -5.80
N ALA A 168 8.02 -9.25 -6.59
CA ALA A 168 7.40 -9.01 -7.89
C ALA A 168 5.86 -9.14 -7.87
N GLY A 169 5.23 -8.77 -6.76
CA GLY A 169 3.81 -8.45 -6.70
C GLY A 169 3.49 -7.14 -7.47
N PRO A 170 2.22 -6.70 -7.51
CA PRO A 170 1.84 -5.47 -8.22
C PRO A 170 2.71 -4.27 -7.88
N THR A 171 2.93 -3.97 -6.60
CA THR A 171 3.75 -2.84 -6.14
C THR A 171 5.18 -2.89 -6.66
N GLY A 172 5.84 -4.07 -6.59
CA GLY A 172 7.21 -4.21 -7.06
C GLY A 172 7.34 -4.08 -8.58
N VAL A 173 6.40 -4.67 -9.33
CA VAL A 173 6.33 -4.54 -10.79
C VAL A 173 6.14 -3.10 -11.23
N GLU A 174 5.22 -2.37 -10.59
CA GLU A 174 4.95 -0.95 -10.83
C GLU A 174 6.18 -0.10 -10.51
N MET A 175 6.81 -0.37 -9.37
CA MET A 175 7.99 0.38 -8.94
C MET A 175 9.20 0.15 -9.86
N ALA A 176 9.51 -1.10 -10.21
CA ALA A 176 10.61 -1.44 -11.11
C ALA A 176 10.42 -0.81 -12.50
N GLY A 177 9.22 -0.90 -13.05
CA GLY A 177 8.89 -0.26 -14.33
C GLY A 177 9.04 1.25 -14.29
N GLN A 178 8.59 1.89 -13.21
CA GLN A 178 8.68 3.34 -13.05
C GLN A 178 10.09 3.87 -12.81
N ILE A 179 10.97 3.12 -12.11
CA ILE A 179 12.39 3.45 -11.98
C ILE A 179 13.08 3.35 -13.35
N ALA A 180 12.80 2.29 -14.11
CA ALA A 180 13.36 2.11 -15.44
C ALA A 180 12.95 3.24 -16.41
N GLU A 181 11.67 3.65 -16.40
CA GLU A 181 11.21 4.80 -17.20
C GLU A 181 11.82 6.13 -16.73
N LEU A 182 11.95 6.32 -15.41
CA LEU A 182 12.59 7.51 -14.85
C LEU A 182 14.02 7.66 -15.38
N ALA A 183 14.81 6.61 -15.30
CA ALA A 183 16.21 6.60 -15.74
C ALA A 183 16.35 6.80 -17.25
N ARG A 184 15.57 6.06 -18.06
CA ARG A 184 15.72 6.01 -19.51
C ARG A 184 15.09 7.15 -20.27
N ASP A 185 13.96 7.66 -19.78
CA ASP A 185 13.16 8.66 -20.47
C ASP A 185 13.25 10.03 -19.80
N THR A 186 13.00 10.09 -18.45
CA THR A 186 12.81 11.37 -17.77
C THR A 186 14.12 12.07 -17.46
N LEU A 187 15.12 11.35 -16.96
CA LEU A 187 16.40 11.91 -16.50
C LEU A 187 17.46 11.96 -17.61
N ARG A 188 17.17 11.45 -18.80
CA ARG A 188 18.12 11.27 -19.90
C ARG A 188 18.95 12.51 -20.26
N SER A 189 18.38 13.68 -20.11
CA SER A 189 19.00 14.96 -20.47
C SER A 189 19.35 15.85 -19.28
N ASP A 190 19.16 15.38 -18.07
CA ASP A 190 19.32 16.19 -16.86
C ASP A 190 20.77 16.16 -16.33
N PHE A 191 21.53 15.11 -16.67
CA PHE A 191 22.90 14.87 -16.19
C PHE A 191 23.92 14.99 -17.31
N SER A 192 25.12 15.49 -16.97
CA SER A 192 26.20 15.78 -17.93
C SER A 192 27.27 14.70 -17.98
N SER A 193 27.61 14.13 -16.82
CA SER A 193 28.68 13.14 -16.64
C SER A 193 28.19 11.70 -16.66
N VAL A 194 26.89 11.50 -16.43
CA VAL A 194 26.27 10.19 -16.35
C VAL A 194 25.23 9.98 -17.44
N ASP A 195 25.34 8.88 -18.17
CA ASP A 195 24.23 8.38 -18.99
C ASP A 195 23.26 7.59 -18.10
N THR A 196 22.17 8.21 -17.70
CA THR A 196 21.17 7.59 -16.81
C THR A 196 20.54 6.33 -17.40
N ARG A 197 20.64 6.10 -18.72
CA ARG A 197 20.16 4.88 -19.39
C ARG A 197 20.99 3.64 -19.04
N THR A 198 22.20 3.82 -18.47
CA THR A 198 23.03 2.71 -17.97
C THR A 198 22.58 2.20 -16.62
N ALA A 199 21.60 2.86 -15.98
CA ALA A 199 21.05 2.41 -14.73
C ALA A 199 20.47 0.98 -14.84
N ARG A 200 20.81 0.15 -13.87
CA ARG A 200 20.39 -1.24 -13.74
C ARG A 200 19.22 -1.33 -12.77
N VAL A 201 18.09 -1.83 -13.21
CA VAL A 201 16.92 -2.08 -12.35
C VAL A 201 16.74 -3.59 -12.24
N LEU A 202 16.93 -4.13 -11.05
CA LEU A 202 16.83 -5.55 -10.74
C LEU A 202 15.54 -5.77 -9.94
N LEU A 203 14.66 -6.66 -10.44
CA LEU A 203 13.45 -7.09 -9.74
C LEU A 203 13.66 -8.51 -9.24
N VAL A 204 13.80 -8.66 -7.91
CA VAL A 204 14.10 -9.94 -7.25
C VAL A 204 12.81 -10.56 -6.71
N GLU A 205 12.54 -11.82 -7.06
CA GLU A 205 11.32 -12.54 -6.66
C GLU A 205 11.65 -13.98 -6.28
N ALA A 206 11.22 -14.37 -5.09
CA ALA A 206 11.42 -15.74 -4.59
C ALA A 206 10.56 -16.78 -5.35
N ALA A 207 9.41 -16.37 -5.88
CA ALA A 207 8.56 -17.23 -6.68
C ALA A 207 9.09 -17.39 -8.11
N ASP A 208 8.52 -18.35 -8.84
CA ASP A 208 8.87 -18.69 -10.23
C ASP A 208 8.32 -17.73 -11.28
N ARG A 209 7.54 -16.71 -10.86
CA ARG A 209 6.90 -15.74 -11.78
C ARG A 209 6.57 -14.42 -11.10
N VAL A 210 6.56 -13.36 -11.89
CA VAL A 210 6.02 -12.05 -11.48
C VAL A 210 4.49 -12.10 -11.38
N LEU A 211 3.87 -11.24 -10.57
CA LEU A 211 2.43 -11.14 -10.41
C LEU A 211 1.78 -12.51 -10.15
N GLY A 212 2.27 -13.24 -9.14
CA GLY A 212 1.85 -14.61 -8.82
C GLY A 212 0.33 -14.81 -8.66
N SER A 213 -0.41 -13.77 -8.28
CA SER A 213 -1.87 -13.75 -8.17
C SER A 213 -2.60 -13.62 -9.52
N PHE A 214 -1.90 -13.30 -10.61
CA PHE A 214 -2.48 -13.19 -11.95
C PHE A 214 -2.39 -14.50 -12.71
N PRO A 215 -3.24 -14.71 -13.74
CA PRO A 215 -3.10 -15.83 -14.67
C PRO A 215 -1.71 -15.91 -15.29
N PRO A 216 -1.14 -17.13 -15.51
CA PRO A 216 0.20 -17.29 -16.05
C PRO A 216 0.45 -16.58 -17.39
N SER A 217 -0.57 -16.44 -18.22
CA SER A 217 -0.50 -15.70 -19.50
C SER A 217 -0.22 -14.22 -19.29
N LEU A 218 -0.85 -13.58 -18.30
CA LEU A 218 -0.65 -12.17 -17.96
C LEU A 218 0.69 -11.96 -17.25
N SER A 219 1.10 -12.89 -16.38
CA SER A 219 2.42 -12.89 -15.75
C SER A 219 3.55 -12.88 -16.78
N ARG A 220 3.49 -13.77 -17.79
CA ARG A 220 4.47 -13.79 -18.89
C ARG A 220 4.50 -12.49 -19.68
N ARG A 221 3.36 -11.86 -19.94
CA ARG A 221 3.28 -10.56 -20.64
C ARG A 221 3.86 -9.42 -19.79
N ALA A 222 3.59 -9.44 -18.48
CA ALA A 222 4.16 -8.48 -17.55
C ALA A 222 5.69 -8.58 -17.50
N ARG A 223 6.22 -9.79 -17.40
CA ARG A 223 7.67 -10.05 -17.45
C ARG A 223 8.29 -9.52 -18.75
N ALA A 224 7.73 -9.87 -19.90
CA ALA A 224 8.24 -9.43 -21.20
C ALA A 224 8.20 -7.88 -21.33
N SER A 225 7.18 -7.22 -20.77
CA SER A 225 7.10 -5.75 -20.76
C SER A 225 8.16 -5.13 -19.84
N LEU A 226 8.44 -5.71 -18.66
CA LEU A 226 9.53 -5.27 -17.77
C LEU A 226 10.90 -5.42 -18.45
N GLU A 227 11.18 -6.59 -19.04
CA GLU A 227 12.43 -6.86 -19.75
C GLU A 227 12.63 -5.90 -20.94
N LYS A 228 11.57 -5.56 -21.67
CA LYS A 228 11.58 -4.54 -22.74
C LYS A 228 11.92 -3.14 -22.21
N LEU A 229 11.48 -2.80 -20.99
CA LEU A 229 11.86 -1.57 -20.30
C LEU A 229 13.31 -1.62 -19.78
N GLY A 230 13.98 -2.79 -19.86
CA GLY A 230 15.34 -3.02 -19.39
C GLY A 230 15.45 -3.36 -17.92
N VAL A 231 14.36 -3.81 -17.31
CA VAL A 231 14.38 -4.40 -15.97
C VAL A 231 14.92 -5.82 -16.07
N THR A 232 15.90 -6.16 -15.24
CA THR A 232 16.38 -7.53 -15.07
C THR A 232 15.50 -8.24 -14.05
N VAL A 233 14.75 -9.25 -14.49
CA VAL A 233 13.83 -10.00 -13.63
C VAL A 233 14.53 -11.25 -13.12
N MET A 234 14.77 -11.35 -11.82
CA MET A 234 15.44 -12.44 -11.12
C MET A 234 14.38 -13.27 -10.37
N LEU A 235 13.86 -14.30 -11.02
CA LEU A 235 12.87 -15.22 -10.45
C LEU A 235 13.54 -16.35 -9.69
N SER A 236 12.78 -17.02 -8.82
CA SER A 236 13.29 -18.10 -7.94
C SER A 236 14.54 -17.65 -7.18
N THR A 237 14.61 -16.39 -6.79
CA THR A 237 15.77 -15.78 -6.15
C THR A 237 15.31 -15.13 -4.85
N THR A 238 15.87 -15.55 -3.73
CA THR A 238 15.51 -15.06 -2.40
C THR A 238 16.57 -14.07 -1.91
N VAL A 239 16.15 -12.94 -1.36
CA VAL A 239 17.04 -12.04 -0.61
C VAL A 239 17.31 -12.66 0.76
N VAL A 240 18.58 -12.82 1.10
CA VAL A 240 19.03 -13.44 2.36
C VAL A 240 19.88 -12.53 3.22
N GLY A 241 20.26 -11.36 2.72
CA GLY A 241 20.97 -10.30 3.44
C GLY A 241 20.71 -8.94 2.81
N VAL A 242 20.57 -7.91 3.63
CA VAL A 242 20.48 -6.50 3.21
C VAL A 242 21.33 -5.70 4.18
N ASP A 243 22.34 -5.04 3.63
CA ASP A 243 23.28 -4.20 4.38
C ASP A 243 23.48 -2.85 3.68
N ASP A 244 24.25 -1.96 4.31
CA ASP A 244 24.65 -0.70 3.70
C ASP A 244 25.44 -0.94 2.40
N GLY A 245 24.84 -0.58 1.29
CA GLY A 245 25.46 -0.70 -0.04
C GLY A 245 25.47 -2.10 -0.65
N THR A 246 24.86 -3.11 -0.03
CA THR A 246 24.84 -4.48 -0.58
C THR A 246 23.54 -5.23 -0.32
N ILE A 247 23.19 -6.10 -1.26
CA ILE A 247 22.12 -7.11 -1.11
C ILE A 247 22.69 -8.48 -1.44
N GLU A 248 22.47 -9.44 -0.55
CA GLU A 248 22.78 -10.83 -0.78
C GLU A 248 21.55 -11.58 -1.29
N VAL A 249 21.72 -12.33 -2.35
CA VAL A 249 20.65 -13.13 -2.94
C VAL A 249 21.09 -14.59 -3.08
N GLN A 250 20.12 -15.49 -2.92
CA GLN A 250 20.30 -16.93 -3.05
C GLN A 250 19.38 -17.47 -4.15
N LYS A 251 19.98 -18.22 -5.09
CA LYS A 251 19.27 -18.96 -6.14
C LYS A 251 18.97 -20.40 -5.72
N PRO A 252 18.08 -21.11 -6.45
CA PRO A 252 17.90 -22.55 -6.29
C PRO A 252 19.25 -23.28 -6.42
N GLY A 253 19.49 -24.23 -5.49
CA GLY A 253 20.78 -24.95 -5.44
C GLY A 253 21.80 -24.34 -4.48
N GLY A 254 21.47 -23.23 -3.81
CA GLY A 254 22.30 -22.65 -2.76
C GLY A 254 23.39 -21.70 -3.25
N GLU A 255 23.38 -21.34 -4.54
CA GLU A 255 24.29 -20.32 -5.07
C GLU A 255 23.98 -18.94 -4.48
N HIS A 256 24.95 -18.37 -3.78
CA HIS A 256 24.87 -17.01 -3.23
C HIS A 256 25.59 -16.02 -4.14
N SER A 257 25.03 -14.82 -4.26
CA SER A 257 25.71 -13.71 -4.91
C SER A 257 25.40 -12.39 -4.21
N THR A 258 26.39 -11.51 -4.18
CA THR A 258 26.25 -10.16 -3.60
C THR A 258 26.10 -9.15 -4.71
N ILE A 259 25.14 -8.26 -4.56
CA ILE A 259 24.84 -7.16 -5.48
C ILE A 259 25.24 -5.86 -4.78
N ALA A 260 26.19 -5.12 -5.33
CA ALA A 260 26.50 -3.76 -4.89
C ALA A 260 25.37 -2.83 -5.32
N VAL A 261 24.72 -2.15 -4.36
CA VAL A 261 23.53 -1.32 -4.59
C VAL A 261 23.39 -0.26 -3.52
N GLN A 262 23.07 0.96 -3.89
CA GLN A 262 22.83 2.06 -2.94
C GLN A 262 21.34 2.33 -2.72
N THR A 263 20.47 1.83 -3.59
CA THR A 263 19.02 2.04 -3.47
C THR A 263 18.27 0.73 -3.62
N ALA A 264 17.75 0.24 -2.51
CA ALA A 264 16.85 -0.90 -2.45
C ALA A 264 15.43 -0.48 -2.09
N VAL A 265 14.44 -1.21 -2.58
CA VAL A 265 13.01 -1.00 -2.31
C VAL A 265 12.43 -2.31 -1.84
N TRP A 266 11.84 -2.33 -0.65
CA TRP A 266 11.15 -3.49 -0.13
C TRP A 266 9.67 -3.47 -0.52
N ALA A 267 9.28 -4.36 -1.42
CA ALA A 267 7.90 -4.54 -1.88
C ALA A 267 7.38 -5.97 -1.61
N ALA A 268 8.11 -6.75 -0.82
CA ALA A 268 7.79 -8.13 -0.46
C ALA A 268 7.24 -8.22 0.96
N GLY A 269 6.33 -9.18 1.17
CA GLY A 269 5.79 -9.49 2.49
C GLY A 269 4.83 -8.43 3.04
N VAL A 270 3.68 -8.88 3.50
CA VAL A 270 2.68 -8.04 4.18
C VAL A 270 2.19 -8.79 5.41
N THR A 271 2.16 -8.11 6.54
CA THR A 271 1.61 -8.61 7.80
C THR A 271 0.49 -7.70 8.27
N ALA A 272 -0.39 -8.19 9.13
CA ALA A 272 -1.43 -7.35 9.72
C ALA A 272 -0.82 -6.24 10.57
N SER A 273 -1.55 -5.13 10.69
CA SER A 273 -1.20 -4.04 11.62
C SER A 273 -1.05 -4.56 13.05
N PRO A 274 -0.14 -4.02 13.87
CA PRO A 274 -0.04 -4.35 15.30
C PRO A 274 -1.35 -4.22 16.07
N LEU A 275 -2.30 -3.41 15.58
CA LEU A 275 -3.64 -3.29 16.17
C LEU A 275 -4.42 -4.62 16.13
N ALA A 276 -4.14 -5.52 15.18
CA ALA A 276 -4.76 -6.84 15.14
C ALA A 276 -4.37 -7.67 16.37
N ARG A 277 -3.08 -7.64 16.75
CA ARG A 277 -2.58 -8.35 17.92
C ARG A 277 -3.11 -7.72 19.21
N LEU A 278 -3.07 -6.39 19.33
CA LEU A 278 -3.62 -5.69 20.49
C LEU A 278 -5.12 -6.01 20.69
N LEU A 279 -5.88 -6.09 19.59
CA LEU A 279 -7.31 -6.44 19.65
C LEU A 279 -7.53 -7.91 20.01
N ALA A 280 -6.69 -8.81 19.51
CA ALA A 280 -6.72 -10.23 19.85
C ALA A 280 -6.41 -10.44 21.34
N ASP A 281 -5.36 -9.80 21.86
CA ASP A 281 -4.97 -9.89 23.27
C ASP A 281 -6.10 -9.34 24.18
N ALA A 282 -6.75 -8.24 23.81
CA ALA A 282 -7.87 -7.67 24.57
C ALA A 282 -9.17 -8.53 24.53
N SER A 283 -9.39 -9.28 23.44
CA SER A 283 -10.59 -10.09 23.25
C SER A 283 -10.41 -11.56 23.64
N GLY A 284 -9.18 -12.03 23.84
CA GLY A 284 -8.86 -13.46 23.89
C GLY A 284 -9.02 -14.16 22.54
N GLY A 285 -9.02 -13.37 21.43
CA GLY A 285 -9.21 -13.86 20.08
C GLY A 285 -7.94 -14.45 19.47
N GLU A 286 -8.09 -15.11 18.33
CA GLU A 286 -7.01 -15.76 17.61
C GLU A 286 -6.52 -14.89 16.43
N VAL A 287 -5.25 -15.02 16.07
CA VAL A 287 -4.67 -14.46 14.84
C VAL A 287 -4.18 -15.59 13.94
N ASP A 288 -4.23 -15.37 12.63
CA ASP A 288 -3.65 -16.29 11.66
C ASP A 288 -2.11 -16.09 11.52
N ARG A 289 -1.49 -16.88 10.61
CA ARG A 289 -0.03 -16.81 10.37
C ARG A 289 0.45 -15.45 9.84
N ALA A 290 -0.44 -14.67 9.23
CA ALA A 290 -0.13 -13.30 8.76
C ALA A 290 -0.43 -12.24 9.83
N GLY A 291 -0.76 -12.64 11.07
CA GLY A 291 -1.12 -11.77 12.18
C GLY A 291 -2.52 -11.16 12.08
N ARG A 292 -3.38 -11.61 11.15
CA ARG A 292 -4.74 -11.10 10.98
C ARG A 292 -5.65 -11.68 12.04
N ILE A 293 -6.44 -10.82 12.70
CA ILE A 293 -7.41 -11.29 13.69
C ILE A 293 -8.57 -12.03 13.01
N LEU A 294 -8.97 -13.18 13.58
CA LEU A 294 -10.07 -13.96 13.08
C LEU A 294 -11.41 -13.31 13.48
N VAL A 295 -12.27 -13.10 12.50
CA VAL A 295 -13.61 -12.52 12.69
C VAL A 295 -14.70 -13.46 12.20
N GLU A 296 -15.90 -13.28 12.74
CA GLU A 296 -17.11 -13.99 12.33
C GLU A 296 -17.51 -13.62 10.88
N PRO A 297 -18.42 -14.35 10.24
CA PRO A 297 -18.87 -14.07 8.88
C PRO A 297 -19.42 -12.65 8.67
N ASP A 298 -19.92 -12.00 9.71
CA ASP A 298 -20.45 -10.63 9.69
C ASP A 298 -19.39 -9.55 10.01
N LEU A 299 -18.12 -9.95 10.13
CA LEU A 299 -16.94 -9.11 10.43
C LEU A 299 -16.83 -8.71 11.91
N THR A 300 -17.64 -9.27 12.80
CA THR A 300 -17.56 -9.02 14.24
C THR A 300 -16.54 -9.95 14.91
N LEU A 301 -16.06 -9.57 16.08
CA LEU A 301 -15.25 -10.49 16.89
C LEU A 301 -16.11 -11.57 17.53
N PRO A 302 -15.59 -12.80 17.68
CA PRO A 302 -16.28 -13.87 18.38
C PRO A 302 -16.72 -13.43 19.79
N GLY A 303 -18.02 -13.57 20.08
CA GLY A 303 -18.60 -13.17 21.36
C GLY A 303 -18.69 -11.66 21.64
N ARG A 304 -18.34 -10.80 20.67
CA ARG A 304 -18.36 -9.34 20.77
C ARG A 304 -19.04 -8.70 19.55
N PRO A 305 -20.36 -8.78 19.42
CA PRO A 305 -21.09 -8.29 18.24
C PRO A 305 -21.02 -6.76 18.06
N GLU A 306 -20.58 -6.03 19.08
CA GLU A 306 -20.35 -4.60 19.04
C GLU A 306 -18.97 -4.20 18.49
N VAL A 307 -18.05 -5.18 18.24
CA VAL A 307 -16.69 -4.91 17.77
C VAL A 307 -16.45 -5.53 16.39
N PHE A 308 -16.21 -4.71 15.40
CA PHE A 308 -15.88 -5.11 14.03
C PHE A 308 -14.38 -4.97 13.80
N ALA A 309 -13.77 -5.93 13.10
CA ALA A 309 -12.43 -5.77 12.53
C ALA A 309 -12.49 -6.00 11.02
N ILE A 310 -11.88 -5.06 10.24
CA ILE A 310 -12.02 -5.00 8.78
C ILE A 310 -10.71 -4.66 8.07
N GLY A 311 -10.65 -4.97 6.80
CA GLY A 311 -9.50 -4.72 5.93
C GLY A 311 -8.37 -5.72 6.16
N ASP A 312 -7.16 -5.32 5.75
CA ASP A 312 -5.99 -6.21 5.73
C ASP A 312 -5.60 -6.79 7.10
N MET A 313 -6.13 -6.26 8.20
CA MET A 313 -5.88 -6.77 9.55
C MET A 313 -6.83 -7.90 9.97
N ALA A 314 -7.88 -8.19 9.19
CA ALA A 314 -8.90 -9.16 9.52
C ALA A 314 -8.84 -10.39 8.61
N ALA A 315 -9.14 -11.57 9.18
CA ALA A 315 -9.30 -12.82 8.47
C ALA A 315 -10.72 -13.36 8.72
N VAL A 316 -11.57 -13.30 7.70
CA VAL A 316 -13.01 -13.56 7.80
C VAL A 316 -13.29 -15.06 7.77
N ARG A 317 -14.02 -15.57 8.74
CA ARG A 317 -14.56 -16.92 8.71
C ARG A 317 -15.78 -16.99 7.77
N SER A 318 -15.89 -18.09 7.03
CA SER A 318 -17.12 -18.42 6.31
C SER A 318 -18.18 -18.95 7.26
N THR A 319 -19.40 -19.06 6.80
CA THR A 319 -20.49 -19.71 7.57
C THR A 319 -20.23 -21.20 7.83
N SER A 320 -19.30 -21.84 7.10
CA SER A 320 -18.84 -23.21 7.35
C SER A 320 -17.68 -23.29 8.36
N GLY A 321 -17.14 -22.16 8.81
CA GLY A 321 -16.02 -22.07 9.75
C GLY A 321 -14.63 -21.94 9.12
N ASP A 322 -14.51 -22.13 7.80
CA ASP A 322 -13.24 -21.98 7.09
C ASP A 322 -12.86 -20.50 6.95
N VAL A 323 -11.58 -20.19 6.91
CA VAL A 323 -11.10 -18.83 6.64
C VAL A 323 -11.20 -18.52 5.15
N LEU A 324 -11.91 -17.45 4.80
CA LEU A 324 -12.02 -16.97 3.41
C LEU A 324 -10.66 -16.47 2.89
N LYS A 325 -10.32 -16.90 1.69
CA LYS A 325 -9.09 -16.40 0.99
C LYS A 325 -9.39 -15.06 0.30
N LEU A 326 -9.49 -14.00 1.08
CA LEU A 326 -9.67 -12.66 0.54
C LEU A 326 -8.30 -12.05 0.18
N PRO A 327 -8.16 -11.40 -0.99
CA PRO A 327 -6.93 -10.70 -1.34
C PRO A 327 -6.77 -9.43 -0.48
N GLY A 328 -5.53 -9.08 -0.11
CA GLY A 328 -5.21 -7.84 0.60
C GLY A 328 -5.22 -6.62 -0.35
N VAL A 329 -6.39 -6.24 -0.81
CA VAL A 329 -6.58 -5.13 -1.76
C VAL A 329 -7.65 -4.15 -1.29
N ALA A 330 -7.51 -2.88 -1.68
CA ALA A 330 -8.44 -1.82 -1.29
C ALA A 330 -9.94 -2.15 -1.54
N PRO A 331 -10.36 -2.80 -2.64
CA PRO A 331 -11.76 -3.18 -2.86
C PRO A 331 -12.36 -4.09 -1.77
N VAL A 332 -11.59 -5.01 -1.18
CA VAL A 332 -12.05 -5.84 -0.05
C VAL A 332 -12.35 -4.95 1.15
N ALA A 333 -11.35 -4.21 1.63
CA ALA A 333 -11.50 -3.31 2.77
C ALA A 333 -12.65 -2.30 2.60
N MET A 334 -12.82 -1.76 1.39
CA MET A 334 -13.91 -0.84 1.08
C MET A 334 -15.30 -1.51 1.16
N GLN A 335 -15.42 -2.76 0.74
CA GLN A 335 -16.67 -3.51 0.81
C GLN A 335 -16.98 -3.92 2.25
N GLU A 336 -15.97 -4.37 3.01
CA GLU A 336 -16.09 -4.66 4.43
C GLU A 336 -16.52 -3.44 5.23
N GLY A 337 -15.92 -2.25 4.97
CA GLY A 337 -16.31 -1.01 5.63
C GLY A 337 -17.77 -0.62 5.37
N ARG A 338 -18.27 -0.80 4.13
CA ARG A 338 -19.68 -0.56 3.83
C ARG A 338 -20.60 -1.58 4.47
N HIS A 339 -20.16 -2.84 4.54
CA HIS A 339 -20.89 -3.91 5.18
C HIS A 339 -21.05 -3.65 6.69
N ALA A 340 -19.96 -3.35 7.39
CA ALA A 340 -19.99 -2.97 8.80
C ALA A 340 -20.92 -1.78 9.06
N ALA A 341 -20.85 -0.74 8.23
CA ALA A 341 -21.76 0.41 8.34
C ALA A 341 -23.22 0.01 8.14
N LYS A 342 -23.53 -0.89 7.19
CA LYS A 342 -24.89 -1.43 6.99
C LYS A 342 -25.38 -2.18 8.22
N CYS A 343 -24.55 -3.07 8.78
CA CYS A 343 -24.90 -3.83 10.01
C CYS A 343 -25.18 -2.87 11.18
N ILE A 344 -24.31 -1.87 11.38
CA ILE A 344 -24.46 -0.88 12.47
C ILE A 344 -25.74 -0.05 12.29
N SER A 345 -26.02 0.46 11.09
CA SER A 345 -27.15 1.33 10.82
C SER A 345 -28.49 0.62 10.89
N THR A 346 -28.55 -0.65 10.48
CA THR A 346 -29.78 -1.44 10.46
C THR A 346 -30.01 -2.25 11.75
N GLY A 347 -28.96 -2.43 12.55
CA GLY A 347 -28.97 -3.33 13.72
C GLY A 347 -29.09 -4.82 13.34
N ARG A 348 -28.86 -5.17 12.07
CA ARG A 348 -28.91 -6.56 11.57
C ARG A 348 -27.51 -7.02 11.18
N THR A 349 -27.12 -8.19 11.64
CA THR A 349 -25.89 -8.87 11.22
C THR A 349 -26.21 -9.81 10.06
N GLU A 350 -25.43 -9.68 8.98
CA GLU A 350 -25.51 -10.52 7.78
C GLU A 350 -24.08 -10.98 7.43
N PRO A 351 -23.90 -12.20 6.89
CA PRO A 351 -22.59 -12.62 6.40
C PRO A 351 -22.06 -11.68 5.32
N PHE A 352 -20.76 -11.38 5.38
CA PHE A 352 -20.07 -10.61 4.35
C PHE A 352 -19.83 -11.44 3.10
N HIS A 353 -20.12 -10.86 1.95
CA HIS A 353 -19.86 -11.45 0.64
C HIS A 353 -18.99 -10.50 -0.20
N TYR A 354 -17.80 -10.97 -0.56
CA TYR A 354 -16.90 -10.21 -1.41
C TYR A 354 -17.30 -10.31 -2.88
N LEU A 355 -17.51 -9.18 -3.52
CA LEU A 355 -17.63 -9.07 -4.96
C LEU A 355 -16.26 -8.77 -5.57
N ASP A 356 -15.64 -9.80 -6.14
CA ASP A 356 -14.36 -9.64 -6.84
C ASP A 356 -14.52 -8.76 -8.09
N LYS A 357 -13.69 -7.73 -8.17
CA LYS A 357 -13.65 -6.78 -9.29
C LYS A 357 -12.48 -7.02 -10.25
N GLY A 358 -11.68 -8.05 -9.96
CA GLY A 358 -10.48 -8.39 -10.71
C GLY A 358 -9.24 -7.66 -10.25
N ASN A 359 -8.14 -7.97 -10.92
CA ASN A 359 -6.80 -7.47 -10.60
C ASN A 359 -6.25 -6.62 -11.75
N LEU A 360 -5.54 -5.55 -11.40
CA LEU A 360 -4.92 -4.61 -12.35
C LEU A 360 -3.50 -4.30 -11.86
N ALA A 361 -2.54 -4.30 -12.78
CA ALA A 361 -1.17 -3.84 -12.50
C ALA A 361 -0.62 -3.10 -13.72
N THR A 362 -0.06 -1.90 -13.52
CA THR A 362 0.67 -1.19 -14.56
C THR A 362 2.14 -1.60 -14.54
N ILE A 363 2.78 -1.59 -15.70
CA ILE A 363 4.20 -1.95 -15.83
C ILE A 363 5.00 -0.74 -16.26
N GLY A 364 4.37 0.08 -17.08
CA GLY A 364 4.95 1.30 -17.61
C GLY A 364 3.93 2.05 -18.44
N ARG A 365 4.40 3.07 -19.14
CA ARG A 365 3.56 3.92 -19.99
C ARG A 365 2.88 3.10 -21.09
N SER A 366 1.55 3.14 -21.11
CA SER A 366 0.72 2.38 -22.06
C SER A 366 0.86 0.85 -21.93
N GLN A 367 1.44 0.36 -20.84
CA GLN A 367 1.64 -1.06 -20.58
C GLN A 367 1.09 -1.44 -19.22
N ALA A 368 0.09 -2.29 -19.22
CA ALA A 368 -0.51 -2.87 -18.02
C ALA A 368 -1.02 -4.28 -18.30
N VAL A 369 -1.40 -4.98 -17.26
CA VAL A 369 -2.16 -6.22 -17.32
C VAL A 369 -3.39 -6.12 -16.44
N ALA A 370 -4.49 -6.75 -16.87
CA ALA A 370 -5.73 -6.78 -16.12
C ALA A 370 -6.40 -8.14 -16.27
N ASP A 371 -6.87 -8.66 -15.15
CA ASP A 371 -7.79 -9.80 -15.09
C ASP A 371 -9.11 -9.34 -14.48
N ILE A 372 -10.15 -9.21 -15.28
CA ILE A 372 -11.47 -8.75 -14.87
C ILE A 372 -12.45 -9.90 -15.06
N LYS A 373 -12.68 -10.69 -14.00
CA LYS A 373 -13.60 -11.84 -14.04
C LYS A 373 -13.30 -12.81 -15.21
N GLY A 374 -12.02 -13.10 -15.46
CA GLY A 374 -11.57 -13.98 -16.55
C GLY A 374 -11.37 -13.31 -17.89
N LEU A 375 -11.74 -12.01 -18.03
CA LEU A 375 -11.35 -11.21 -19.20
C LEU A 375 -9.91 -10.71 -19.00
N HIS A 376 -8.99 -11.25 -19.78
CA HIS A 376 -7.58 -10.91 -19.72
C HIS A 376 -7.27 -9.78 -20.71
N LEU A 377 -6.90 -8.60 -20.18
CA LEU A 377 -6.45 -7.47 -20.98
C LEU A 377 -4.95 -7.23 -20.75
N TRP A 378 -4.28 -6.67 -21.77
CA TRP A 378 -2.87 -6.27 -21.69
C TRP A 378 -2.57 -5.06 -22.57
N GLY A 379 -1.38 -4.47 -22.42
CA GLY A 379 -0.93 -3.31 -23.19
C GLY A 379 -1.79 -2.08 -22.93
N PHE A 380 -2.09 -1.34 -24.00
CA PHE A 380 -2.83 -0.08 -23.92
C PHE A 380 -4.27 -0.25 -23.38
N ALA A 381 -4.99 -1.30 -23.75
CA ALA A 381 -6.35 -1.53 -23.29
C ALA A 381 -6.39 -1.74 -21.74
N ALA A 382 -5.49 -2.56 -21.22
CA ALA A 382 -5.35 -2.73 -19.77
C ALA A 382 -4.92 -1.44 -19.07
N TRP A 383 -4.01 -0.67 -19.68
CA TRP A 383 -3.55 0.61 -19.15
C TRP A 383 -4.66 1.66 -19.10
N ALA A 384 -5.46 1.78 -20.14
CA ALA A 384 -6.63 2.68 -20.15
C ALA A 384 -7.67 2.28 -19.09
N THR A 385 -7.91 0.98 -18.91
CA THR A 385 -8.77 0.45 -17.85
C THR A 385 -8.19 0.77 -16.47
N TRP A 386 -6.90 0.55 -16.27
CA TRP A 386 -6.19 0.89 -15.02
C TRP A 386 -6.34 2.38 -14.69
N LEU A 387 -6.14 3.26 -15.67
CA LEU A 387 -6.28 4.71 -15.55
C LEU A 387 -7.71 5.09 -15.12
N ALA A 388 -8.72 4.58 -15.82
CA ALA A 388 -10.12 4.87 -15.51
C ALA A 388 -10.52 4.41 -14.10
N VAL A 389 -10.10 3.21 -13.69
CA VAL A 389 -10.37 2.66 -12.36
C VAL A 389 -9.71 3.51 -11.27
N HIS A 390 -8.43 3.86 -11.41
CA HIS A 390 -7.70 4.60 -10.38
C HIS A 390 -8.24 6.03 -10.22
N ILE A 391 -8.60 6.71 -11.32
CA ILE A 391 -9.27 8.03 -11.25
C ILE A 391 -10.65 7.91 -10.59
N ALA A 392 -11.43 6.88 -10.89
CA ALA A 392 -12.74 6.71 -10.28
C ALA A 392 -12.68 6.51 -8.76
N TYR A 393 -11.66 5.79 -8.28
CA TYR A 393 -11.46 5.53 -6.85
C TYR A 393 -10.73 6.65 -6.10
N LEU A 394 -9.99 7.51 -6.80
CA LEU A 394 -9.28 8.63 -6.18
C LEU A 394 -10.25 9.60 -5.52
N ILE A 395 -9.95 9.98 -4.27
CA ILE A 395 -10.82 10.83 -3.48
C ILE A 395 -10.62 12.31 -3.83
N GLY A 396 -11.75 13.01 -4.04
CA GLY A 396 -11.79 14.44 -4.32
C GLY A 396 -11.79 14.74 -5.82
N PHE A 397 -12.71 15.62 -6.24
CA PHE A 397 -12.80 16.04 -7.65
C PHE A 397 -11.53 16.78 -8.11
N GLU A 398 -11.01 17.66 -7.25
CA GLU A 398 -9.78 18.41 -7.53
C GLU A 398 -8.59 17.47 -7.73
N ASN A 399 -8.42 16.47 -6.86
CA ASN A 399 -7.32 15.49 -7.00
C ASN A 399 -7.44 14.70 -8.30
N ARG A 400 -8.66 14.30 -8.68
CA ARG A 400 -8.91 13.61 -9.96
C ARG A 400 -8.48 14.45 -11.16
N LEU A 401 -8.86 15.74 -11.17
CA LEU A 401 -8.51 16.65 -12.24
C LEU A 401 -7.01 16.90 -12.31
N LEU A 402 -6.38 17.14 -11.15
CA LEU A 402 -4.93 17.34 -11.06
C LEU A 402 -4.14 16.13 -11.54
N VAL A 403 -4.51 14.93 -11.08
CA VAL A 403 -3.85 13.68 -11.50
C VAL A 403 -4.05 13.43 -12.99
N LEU A 404 -5.26 13.64 -13.54
CA LEU A 404 -5.50 13.53 -14.98
C LEU A 404 -4.63 14.51 -15.78
N THR A 405 -4.55 15.76 -15.37
CA THR A 405 -3.72 16.78 -16.01
C THR A 405 -2.24 16.39 -15.95
N ARG A 406 -1.76 15.93 -14.78
CA ARG A 406 -0.38 15.46 -14.62
C ARG A 406 -0.07 14.26 -15.51
N TRP A 407 -0.96 13.27 -15.54
CA TRP A 407 -0.78 12.10 -16.39
C TRP A 407 -0.80 12.45 -17.87
N THR A 408 -1.69 13.35 -18.30
CA THR A 408 -1.73 13.84 -19.69
C THR A 408 -0.41 14.54 -20.05
N PHE A 409 0.07 15.46 -19.19
CA PHE A 409 1.32 16.15 -19.41
C PHE A 409 2.51 15.18 -19.45
N SER A 410 2.62 14.29 -18.45
CA SER A 410 3.66 13.26 -18.40
C SER A 410 3.61 12.33 -19.60
N TYR A 411 2.39 11.98 -20.07
CA TYR A 411 2.22 11.15 -21.24
C TYR A 411 2.73 11.82 -22.51
N LEU A 412 2.53 13.11 -22.68
CA LEU A 412 2.96 13.86 -23.88
C LEU A 412 4.46 14.22 -23.84
N THR A 413 4.97 14.65 -22.69
CA THR A 413 6.32 15.24 -22.57
C THR A 413 7.37 14.30 -22.01
N ARG A 414 6.97 13.15 -21.42
CA ARG A 414 7.82 12.25 -20.60
C ARG A 414 8.40 12.94 -19.36
N GLY A 415 7.97 14.17 -19.07
CA GLY A 415 8.42 14.95 -17.91
C GLY A 415 7.74 14.51 -16.62
N ARG A 416 8.48 14.57 -15.52
CA ARG A 416 7.99 14.41 -14.15
C ARG A 416 8.32 15.66 -13.36
N THR A 417 7.35 16.24 -12.68
CA THR A 417 7.50 17.57 -12.05
C THR A 417 7.80 17.53 -10.56
N ALA A 418 7.52 16.40 -9.88
CA ALA A 418 7.70 16.27 -8.43
C ALA A 418 9.07 15.66 -8.05
N ARG A 419 10.15 16.07 -8.78
CA ARG A 419 11.52 15.55 -8.62
C ARG A 419 12.33 16.38 -7.61
N VAL A 420 11.77 16.61 -6.43
CA VAL A 420 12.45 17.37 -5.38
C VAL A 420 13.01 16.41 -4.33
N ILE A 421 14.29 16.56 -4.02
CA ILE A 421 14.98 15.84 -2.95
C ILE A 421 14.74 16.62 -1.64
N HIS A 422 14.20 15.95 -0.64
CA HIS A 422 14.15 16.45 0.73
C HIS A 422 15.28 15.78 1.53
N ARG A 423 16.20 16.58 2.04
CA ARG A 423 17.25 16.15 2.96
C ARG A 423 16.79 16.24 4.40
#